data_37eb0592872576aff2737cb5b4a3707c
#
_entry.id   37eb0592872576aff2737cb5b4a3707c
#
_cell.length_a   1.000
_cell.length_b   1.000
_cell.length_c   1.000
_cell.angle_alpha   90.00
_cell.angle_beta   90.00
_cell.angle_gamma   90.00
#
_symmetry.space_group_name_H-M   'P 1'
#
loop_
_entity.id
_entity.type
_entity.pdbx_description
1 polymer ?
#
loop_
_entity_poly.entity_id
_entity_poly.type
_entity_poly.pdbx_seq_one_letter_code
_entity_poly.pdbx_strand_id
1 'polypeptide(L)'
;MPIAVAVISTDASVRERLAALIPPDAFAVSAYSPDAIPATLPNLFVIALPALETPEEHLIERLRADDATANTPIIIVSALPMVHLQSVPYASDWTIAIVEEPVDADILGVTMNFLLNPDA
;
A
#
# COMPACT_ATOMS: atom_id res chain seq x y z
N MET A 1 13.45 14.62 -7.31
CA MET A 1 12.17 14.85 -6.63
C MET A 1 11.81 13.64 -5.79
N PRO A 2 11.32 13.82 -4.57
CA PRO A 2 10.93 12.66 -3.76
C PRO A 2 9.71 11.96 -4.38
N ILE A 3 9.69 10.66 -4.20
CA ILE A 3 8.58 9.82 -4.65
C ILE A 3 7.44 9.96 -3.64
N ALA A 4 6.23 10.25 -4.13
CA ALA A 4 5.08 10.44 -3.26
C ALA A 4 4.47 9.09 -2.87
N VAL A 5 4.32 8.87 -1.56
CA VAL A 5 3.76 7.64 -1.00
C VAL A 5 2.56 7.98 -0.13
N ALA A 6 1.43 7.32 -0.37
CA ALA A 6 0.23 7.48 0.45
C ALA A 6 0.04 6.24 1.32
N VAL A 7 0.02 6.44 2.64
CA VAL A 7 -0.22 5.38 3.62
C VAL A 7 -1.70 5.43 4.01
N ILE A 8 -2.40 4.32 3.82
CA ILE A 8 -3.85 4.26 3.98
C ILE A 8 -4.23 3.27 5.08
N SER A 9 -5.02 3.71 6.03
CA SER A 9 -5.64 2.86 7.05
C SER A 9 -6.77 3.63 7.72
N THR A 10 -7.78 2.90 8.20
CA THR A 10 -8.82 3.50 9.06
C THR A 10 -8.30 3.79 10.46
N ASP A 11 -7.21 3.15 10.86
CA ASP A 11 -6.60 3.31 12.19
C ASP A 11 -5.44 4.30 12.14
N ALA A 12 -5.57 5.42 12.86
CA ALA A 12 -4.54 6.46 12.89
C ALA A 12 -3.20 5.96 13.44
N SER A 13 -3.23 5.07 14.43
CA SER A 13 -2.00 4.48 15.00
C SER A 13 -1.25 3.66 13.96
N VAL A 14 -1.97 2.90 13.14
CA VAL A 14 -1.37 2.11 12.06
C VAL A 14 -0.77 3.03 11.01
N ARG A 15 -1.48 4.11 10.63
CA ARG A 15 -0.96 5.09 9.68
C ARG A 15 0.37 5.68 10.15
N GLU A 16 0.42 6.09 11.41
CA GLU A 16 1.64 6.68 11.99
C GLU A 16 2.79 5.68 12.02
N ARG A 17 2.51 4.45 12.43
CA ARG A 17 3.51 3.39 12.51
C ARG A 17 4.11 3.07 11.14
N LEU A 18 3.27 2.90 10.13
CA LEU A 18 3.74 2.58 8.78
C LEU A 18 4.49 3.76 8.17
N ALA A 19 3.99 4.99 8.34
CA ALA A 19 4.66 6.17 7.82
C ALA A 19 6.06 6.32 8.43
N ALA A 20 6.22 5.98 9.70
CA ALA A 20 7.51 6.06 10.38
C ALA A 20 8.54 5.06 9.85
N LEU A 21 8.11 3.99 9.18
CA LEU A 21 9.01 3.00 8.59
C LEU A 21 9.59 3.46 7.25
N ILE A 22 9.04 4.50 6.65
CA ILE A 22 9.43 4.96 5.32
C ILE A 22 10.40 6.13 5.45
N PRO A 23 11.60 6.05 4.82
CA PRO A 23 12.60 7.12 4.93
C PRO A 23 12.09 8.45 4.36
N PRO A 24 12.05 9.53 5.16
CA PRO A 24 11.54 10.82 4.66
C PRO A 24 12.51 11.52 3.71
N ASP A 25 13.76 11.06 3.65
CA ASP A 25 14.78 11.64 2.77
C ASP A 25 14.50 11.32 1.31
N ALA A 26 13.97 10.12 1.04
CA ALA A 26 13.74 9.63 -0.32
C ALA A 26 12.28 9.71 -0.75
N PHE A 27 11.36 9.81 0.20
CA PHE A 27 9.93 9.72 -0.07
C PHE A 27 9.16 10.85 0.61
N ALA A 28 8.18 11.40 -0.12
CA ALA A 28 7.22 12.34 0.45
C ALA A 28 6.02 11.53 0.93
N VAL A 29 5.95 11.27 2.23
CA VAL A 29 4.95 10.38 2.83
C VAL A 29 3.77 11.20 3.35
N SER A 30 2.56 10.79 2.99
CA SER A 30 1.31 11.35 3.51
C SER A 30 0.41 10.21 3.97
N ALA A 31 -0.44 10.45 4.95
CA ALA A 31 -1.30 9.43 5.52
C ALA A 31 -2.76 9.84 5.40
N TYR A 32 -3.61 8.89 5.02
CA TYR A 32 -5.03 9.14 4.76
C TYR A 32 -5.89 7.97 5.24
N SER A 33 -7.17 8.25 5.49
CA SER A 33 -8.15 7.18 5.64
C SER A 33 -8.63 6.72 4.25
N PRO A 34 -9.21 5.51 4.12
CA PRO A 34 -9.60 4.98 2.81
C PRO A 34 -10.64 5.82 2.06
N ASP A 35 -11.43 6.62 2.77
CA ASP A 35 -12.47 7.46 2.17
C ASP A 35 -12.00 8.89 1.94
N ALA A 36 -10.74 9.20 2.18
CA ALA A 36 -10.19 10.56 2.08
C ALA A 36 -8.86 10.56 1.32
N ILE A 37 -8.78 9.82 0.21
CA ILE A 37 -7.56 9.77 -0.59
C ILE A 37 -7.31 11.12 -1.28
N PRO A 38 -6.02 11.45 -1.56
CA PRO A 38 -5.68 12.76 -2.09
C PRO A 38 -6.16 12.95 -3.53
N ALA A 39 -6.46 14.21 -3.89
CA ALA A 39 -6.81 14.55 -5.25
C ALA A 39 -5.61 14.40 -6.19
N THR A 40 -4.40 14.71 -5.69
CA THR A 40 -3.15 14.46 -6.41
C THR A 40 -2.69 13.05 -6.11
N LEU A 41 -2.65 12.20 -7.13
CA LEU A 41 -2.34 10.78 -6.93
C LEU A 41 -0.87 10.57 -6.59
N PRO A 42 -0.57 9.66 -5.63
CA PRO A 42 0.82 9.32 -5.29
C PRO A 42 1.43 8.39 -6.33
N ASN A 43 2.73 8.16 -6.19
CA ASN A 43 3.45 7.19 -7.00
C ASN A 43 3.30 5.76 -6.47
N LEU A 44 2.94 5.62 -5.19
CA LEU A 44 2.82 4.33 -4.51
C LEU A 44 1.80 4.44 -3.38
N PHE A 45 0.96 3.42 -3.25
CA PHE A 45 0.07 3.28 -2.09
C PHE A 45 0.61 2.22 -1.15
N VAL A 46 0.58 2.49 0.15
CA VAL A 46 0.83 1.50 1.20
C VAL A 46 -0.47 1.37 2.00
N ILE A 47 -1.17 0.27 1.82
CA ILE A 47 -2.50 0.08 2.39
C ILE A 47 -2.46 -1.02 3.45
N ALA A 48 -2.82 -0.68 4.67
CA ALA A 48 -2.92 -1.66 5.76
C ALA A 48 -4.26 -2.38 5.64
N LEU A 49 -4.22 -3.70 5.46
CA LEU A 49 -5.41 -4.53 5.30
C LEU A 49 -5.68 -5.29 6.59
N PRO A 50 -6.64 -4.84 7.42
CA PRO A 50 -6.92 -5.49 8.70
C PRO A 50 -7.75 -6.76 8.57
N ALA A 51 -8.61 -6.82 7.54
CA ALA A 51 -9.50 -7.96 7.29
C ALA A 51 -10.04 -7.84 5.87
N LEU A 52 -10.70 -8.90 5.39
CA LEU A 52 -11.45 -8.84 4.15
C LEU A 52 -12.77 -8.08 4.34
N GLU A 53 -13.32 -7.57 3.26
CA GLU A 53 -14.57 -6.80 3.24
C GLU A 53 -14.52 -5.55 4.13
N THR A 54 -13.37 -4.87 4.12
CA THR A 54 -13.16 -3.63 4.86
C THR A 54 -13.08 -2.45 3.89
N PRO A 55 -13.16 -1.19 4.39
CA PRO A 55 -12.94 -0.03 3.53
C PRO A 55 -11.60 -0.06 2.81
N GLU A 56 -10.56 -0.59 3.46
CA GLU A 56 -9.24 -0.72 2.85
C GLU A 56 -9.27 -1.67 1.65
N GLU A 57 -9.93 -2.82 1.77
CA GLU A 57 -10.05 -3.75 0.64
C GLU A 57 -10.88 -3.15 -0.49
N HIS A 58 -11.97 -2.48 -0.16
CA HIS A 58 -12.81 -1.82 -1.17
C HIS A 58 -12.02 -0.74 -1.91
N LEU A 59 -11.12 -0.03 -1.23
CA LEU A 59 -10.25 0.94 -1.87
C LEU A 59 -9.31 0.27 -2.88
N ILE A 60 -8.71 -0.86 -2.51
CA ILE A 60 -7.83 -1.61 -3.42
C ILE A 60 -8.58 -1.96 -4.72
N GLU A 61 -9.80 -2.45 -4.59
CA GLU A 61 -10.63 -2.80 -5.75
C GLU A 61 -10.96 -1.57 -6.59
N ARG A 62 -11.32 -0.45 -5.95
CA ARG A 62 -11.61 0.79 -6.67
C ARG A 62 -10.38 1.33 -7.41
N LEU A 63 -9.21 1.26 -6.81
CA LEU A 63 -7.98 1.73 -7.44
C LEU A 63 -7.66 0.93 -8.71
N ARG A 64 -7.93 -0.36 -8.71
CA ARG A 64 -7.70 -1.20 -9.88
C ARG A 64 -8.79 -1.05 -10.95
N ALA A 65 -9.99 -0.61 -10.57
CA ALA A 65 -11.07 -0.37 -11.51
C ALA A 65 -10.98 1.01 -12.17
N ASP A 66 -10.22 1.93 -11.62
CA ASP A 66 -10.06 3.29 -12.14
C ASP A 66 -8.84 3.36 -13.05
N ASP A 67 -9.01 3.82 -14.30
CA ASP A 67 -7.93 3.92 -15.28
C ASP A 67 -6.77 4.78 -14.78
N ALA A 68 -7.05 5.81 -13.98
CA ALA A 68 -6.02 6.70 -13.46
C ALA A 68 -5.08 6.02 -12.47
N THR A 69 -5.53 4.97 -11.80
CA THR A 69 -4.76 4.28 -10.76
C THR A 69 -4.54 2.80 -11.03
N ALA A 70 -5.05 2.30 -12.16
CA ALA A 70 -5.00 0.86 -12.47
C ALA A 70 -3.60 0.25 -12.48
N ASN A 71 -2.58 1.06 -12.74
CA ASN A 71 -1.17 0.62 -12.79
C ASN A 71 -0.31 1.22 -11.68
N THR A 72 -0.90 1.97 -10.75
CA THR A 72 -0.13 2.54 -9.63
C THR A 72 0.26 1.42 -8.67
N PRO A 73 1.55 1.28 -8.31
CA PRO A 73 1.97 0.23 -7.39
C PRO A 73 1.29 0.34 -6.02
N ILE A 74 0.95 -0.82 -5.47
CA ILE A 74 0.32 -0.92 -4.14
C ILE A 74 1.08 -1.95 -3.32
N ILE A 75 1.42 -1.59 -2.08
CA ILE A 75 1.89 -2.54 -1.08
C ILE A 75 0.75 -2.75 -0.10
N ILE A 76 0.31 -3.99 0.04
CA ILE A 76 -0.69 -4.36 1.03
C ILE A 76 0.05 -4.89 2.25
N VAL A 77 -0.12 -4.20 3.39
CA VAL A 77 0.41 -4.66 4.68
C VAL A 77 -0.72 -5.40 5.38
N SER A 78 -0.67 -6.72 5.35
CA SER A 78 -1.79 -7.56 5.75
C SER A 78 -1.68 -8.03 7.20
N ALA A 79 -2.76 -7.86 7.96
CA ALA A 79 -2.91 -8.49 9.27
C ALA A 79 -3.36 -9.95 9.15
N LEU A 80 -3.72 -10.37 7.92
CA LEU A 80 -4.17 -11.74 7.65
C LEU A 80 -3.02 -12.58 7.11
N PRO A 81 -2.98 -13.89 7.43
CA PRO A 81 -2.01 -14.80 6.80
C PRO A 81 -2.20 -14.85 5.29
N MET A 82 -1.11 -15.05 4.55
CA MET A 82 -1.16 -15.11 3.07
C MET A 82 -2.15 -16.16 2.56
N VAL A 83 -2.34 -17.26 3.30
CA VAL A 83 -3.28 -18.30 2.91
C VAL A 83 -4.70 -17.77 2.77
N HIS A 84 -5.07 -16.75 3.53
CA HIS A 84 -6.39 -16.13 3.45
C HIS A 84 -6.54 -15.22 2.22
N LEU A 85 -5.43 -14.86 1.58
CA LEU A 85 -5.42 -13.92 0.46
C LEU A 85 -5.21 -14.61 -0.89
N GLN A 86 -5.04 -15.92 -0.91
CA GLN A 86 -4.74 -16.66 -2.15
C GLN A 86 -5.86 -16.61 -3.19
N SER A 87 -7.10 -16.46 -2.74
CA SER A 87 -8.25 -16.47 -3.64
C SER A 87 -8.75 -15.09 -4.02
N VAL A 88 -8.18 -14.01 -3.47
CA VAL A 88 -8.62 -12.66 -3.84
C VAL A 88 -8.03 -12.27 -5.21
N PRO A 89 -8.82 -11.58 -6.07
CA PRO A 89 -8.36 -11.26 -7.42
C PRO A 89 -7.09 -10.41 -7.47
N TYR A 90 -6.93 -9.45 -6.56
CA TYR A 90 -5.77 -8.56 -6.59
C TYR A 90 -4.47 -9.25 -6.16
N ALA A 91 -4.53 -10.47 -5.60
CA ALA A 91 -3.32 -11.19 -5.19
C ALA A 91 -2.45 -11.61 -6.37
N SER A 92 -3.01 -11.68 -7.58
CA SER A 92 -2.25 -12.04 -8.79
C SER A 92 -1.83 -10.83 -9.62
N ASP A 93 -2.09 -9.62 -9.14
CA ASP A 93 -1.72 -8.39 -9.84
C ASP A 93 -0.22 -8.12 -9.70
N TRP A 94 0.48 -7.91 -10.81
CA TRP A 94 1.93 -7.69 -10.85
C TRP A 94 2.36 -6.37 -10.20
N THR A 95 1.44 -5.41 -10.08
CA THR A 95 1.71 -4.10 -9.49
C THR A 95 1.37 -4.05 -8.01
N ILE A 96 0.93 -5.18 -7.43
CA ILE A 96 0.57 -5.28 -6.01
C ILE A 96 1.50 -6.27 -5.33
N ALA A 97 2.14 -5.82 -4.25
CA ALA A 97 2.92 -6.69 -3.37
C ALA A 97 2.18 -6.82 -2.04
N ILE A 98 2.18 -8.00 -1.46
CA ILE A 98 1.53 -8.25 -0.18
C ILE A 98 2.61 -8.69 0.80
N VAL A 99 2.68 -8.00 1.94
CA VAL A 99 3.56 -8.36 3.05
C VAL A 99 2.72 -8.59 4.30
N GLU A 100 3.09 -9.57 5.10
CA GLU A 100 2.37 -9.87 6.35
C GLU A 100 2.92 -9.06 7.51
N GLU A 101 2.03 -8.67 8.43
CA GLU A 101 2.45 -8.10 9.70
C GLU A 101 3.09 -9.19 10.57
N PRO A 102 4.09 -8.87 11.40
CA PRO A 102 4.70 -7.54 11.54
C PRO A 102 5.67 -7.24 10.41
N VAL A 103 5.60 -6.03 9.88
CA VAL A 103 6.51 -5.55 8.83
C VAL A 103 7.52 -4.58 9.45
N ASP A 104 8.79 -4.66 9.02
CA ASP A 104 9.82 -3.73 9.46
C ASP A 104 10.26 -2.84 8.29
N ALA A 105 11.13 -1.86 8.60
CA ALA A 105 11.60 -0.89 7.61
C ALA A 105 12.38 -1.56 6.47
N ASP A 106 13.14 -2.62 6.76
CA ASP A 106 13.92 -3.32 5.75
C ASP A 106 13.03 -4.04 4.74
N ILE A 107 12.03 -4.77 5.22
CA ILE A 107 11.08 -5.48 4.37
C ILE A 107 10.29 -4.50 3.52
N LEU A 108 9.79 -3.43 4.14
CA LEU A 108 9.02 -2.42 3.43
C LEU A 108 9.87 -1.72 2.38
N GLY A 109 11.11 -1.34 2.72
CA GLY A 109 12.02 -0.69 1.81
C GLY A 109 12.37 -1.54 0.59
N VAL A 110 12.66 -2.82 0.80
CA VAL A 110 12.96 -3.76 -0.30
C VAL A 110 11.75 -3.90 -1.21
N THR A 111 10.55 -4.03 -0.63
CA THR A 111 9.31 -4.18 -1.40
C THR A 111 9.01 -2.92 -2.22
N MET A 112 9.18 -1.74 -1.62
CA MET A 112 8.99 -0.47 -2.33
C MET A 112 9.95 -0.35 -3.51
N ASN A 113 11.21 -0.69 -3.29
CA ASN A 113 12.23 -0.63 -4.33
C ASN A 113 11.92 -1.59 -5.48
N PHE A 114 11.46 -2.78 -5.16
CA PHE A 114 11.08 -3.78 -6.16
C PHE A 114 9.94 -3.25 -7.05
N LEU A 115 8.93 -2.64 -6.46
CA LEU A 115 7.77 -2.14 -7.22
C LEU A 115 8.09 -0.88 -8.02
N LEU A 116 8.94 0.00 -7.49
CA LEU A 116 9.26 1.26 -8.14
C LEU A 116 10.36 1.13 -9.18
N ASN A 117 11.22 0.11 -9.06
CA ASN A 117 12.34 -0.13 -9.96
C ASN A 117 12.37 -1.60 -10.38
N PRO A 118 11.35 -2.08 -11.12
CA PRO A 118 11.23 -3.51 -11.43
C PRO A 118 12.36 -4.06 -12.30
N ASP A 119 13.08 -3.18 -13.01
CA ASP A 119 14.19 -3.56 -13.89
C ASP A 119 15.56 -3.52 -13.19
N ALA A 120 15.57 -3.14 -11.91
CA ALA A 120 16.82 -3.00 -11.17
C ALA A 120 17.32 -4.34 -10.63
#